data_8e17c52f2a273580469bef676e053b04
#
_entry.id   8e17c52f2a273580469bef676e053b04
#
_cell.length_a   1.000
_cell.length_b   1.000
_cell.length_c   1.000
_cell.angle_alpha   90.00
_cell.angle_beta   90.00
_cell.angle_gamma   90.00
#
_symmetry.space_group_name_H-M   'P 1'
#
loop_
_entity.id
_entity.type
_entity.pdbx_description
1 polymer ?
#
loop_
_entity_poly.entity_id
_entity_poly.type
_entity_poly.pdbx_seq_one_letter_code
_entity_poly.pdbx_strand_id
1 'polypeptide(L)'
;MAKISPFRARVEYAAAFTVLDALRALPDRVSMWLGVTIGGLAFHLLGRHRRIGLRNLEIAFPDKSETERLAILKNSFRNLGRVLAVFCKFDDMTEERVRELVDHSPDPDWVAASAQVRAEGRGHIVIGGHVGNWELGAFSFPFFFEPVTFL
;
A
#
# COMPACT_ATOMS: atom_id res chain seq x y z
N MET A 1 8.65 7.10 -26.06
CA MET A 1 9.19 7.02 -24.69
C MET A 1 10.70 7.29 -24.75
N ALA A 2 11.21 8.30 -24.05
CA ALA A 2 12.65 8.56 -24.00
C ALA A 2 13.35 7.38 -23.28
N LYS A 3 14.37 6.78 -23.90
CA LYS A 3 15.17 5.73 -23.29
C LYS A 3 15.94 6.32 -22.09
N ILE A 4 15.67 5.82 -20.89
CA ILE A 4 16.43 6.17 -19.70
C ILE A 4 17.86 5.65 -19.88
N SER A 5 18.88 6.49 -19.64
CA SER A 5 20.26 6.02 -19.74
C SER A 5 20.56 4.95 -18.67
N PRO A 6 21.38 3.92 -18.97
CA PRO A 6 21.71 2.86 -18.01
C PRO A 6 22.33 3.40 -16.70
N PHE A 7 23.08 4.48 -16.78
CA PHE A 7 23.66 5.14 -15.61
C PHE A 7 22.57 5.76 -14.72
N ARG A 8 21.64 6.50 -15.31
CA ARG A 8 20.52 7.10 -14.58
C ARG A 8 19.64 6.03 -13.91
N ALA A 9 19.35 4.94 -14.62
CA ALA A 9 18.58 3.82 -14.06
C ALA A 9 19.29 3.20 -12.83
N ARG A 10 20.62 3.04 -12.87
CA ARG A 10 21.41 2.52 -11.73
C ARG A 10 21.38 3.47 -10.54
N VAL A 11 21.48 4.78 -10.77
CA VAL A 11 21.43 5.79 -9.70
C VAL A 11 20.04 5.81 -9.06
N GLU A 12 18.97 5.82 -9.86
CA GLU A 12 17.61 5.77 -9.38
C GLU A 12 17.34 4.48 -8.58
N TYR A 13 17.83 3.34 -9.06
CA TYR A 13 17.74 2.05 -8.36
C TYR A 13 18.49 2.09 -7.02
N ALA A 14 19.76 2.50 -7.01
CA ALA A 14 20.55 2.59 -5.78
C ALA A 14 19.91 3.53 -4.74
N ALA A 15 19.42 4.69 -5.19
CA ALA A 15 18.74 5.64 -4.31
C ALA A 15 17.45 5.04 -3.71
N ALA A 16 16.64 4.36 -4.54
CA ALA A 16 15.44 3.68 -4.07
C ALA A 16 15.77 2.61 -3.05
N PHE A 17 16.72 1.73 -3.34
CA PHE A 17 17.15 0.66 -2.40
C PHE A 17 17.69 1.22 -1.09
N THR A 18 18.50 2.28 -1.13
CA THR A 18 19.01 2.92 0.10
C THR A 18 17.85 3.43 0.98
N VAL A 19 16.82 3.99 0.38
CA VAL A 19 15.62 4.45 1.13
C VAL A 19 14.87 3.26 1.72
N LEU A 20 14.68 2.18 0.95
CA LEU A 20 13.98 0.98 1.40
C LEU A 20 14.73 0.30 2.54
N ASP A 21 16.04 0.10 2.40
CA ASP A 21 16.89 -0.50 3.45
C ASP A 21 16.92 0.36 4.72
N ALA A 22 16.98 1.69 4.58
CA ALA A 22 16.92 2.60 5.72
C ALA A 22 15.57 2.48 6.45
N LEU A 23 14.44 2.45 5.72
CA LEU A 23 13.12 2.27 6.31
C LEU A 23 12.98 0.90 7.00
N ARG A 24 13.56 -0.16 6.41
CA ARG A 24 13.56 -1.52 6.98
C ARG A 24 14.34 -1.58 8.30
N ALA A 25 15.54 -1.01 8.35
CA ALA A 25 16.44 -1.07 9.48
C ALA A 25 16.01 -0.23 10.69
N LEU A 26 15.14 0.77 10.48
CA LEU A 26 14.71 1.69 11.54
C LEU A 26 13.59 1.10 12.41
N PRO A 27 13.51 1.48 13.70
CA PRO A 27 12.34 1.16 14.52
C PRO A 27 11.04 1.65 13.89
N ASP A 28 9.94 0.92 14.10
CA ASP A 28 8.65 1.15 13.44
C ASP A 28 8.17 2.61 13.49
N ARG A 29 8.27 3.24 14.66
CA ARG A 29 7.85 4.64 14.85
C ARG A 29 8.68 5.61 14.00
N VAL A 30 9.99 5.37 13.90
CA VAL A 30 10.91 6.23 13.13
C VAL A 30 10.70 5.99 11.63
N SER A 31 10.59 4.72 11.21
CA SER A 31 10.30 4.33 9.85
C SER A 31 8.97 4.94 9.37
N MET A 32 7.94 4.87 10.20
CA MET A 32 6.62 5.46 9.91
C MET A 32 6.69 6.98 9.76
N TRP A 33 7.37 7.66 10.68
CA TRP A 33 7.57 9.11 10.61
C TRP A 33 8.33 9.52 9.34
N LEU A 34 9.40 8.78 9.01
CA LEU A 34 10.20 9.02 7.81
C LEU A 34 9.39 8.77 6.55
N GLY A 35 8.63 7.68 6.48
CA GLY A 35 7.73 7.39 5.37
C GLY A 35 6.71 8.52 5.13
N VAL A 36 6.04 8.98 6.18
CA VAL A 36 5.10 10.12 6.10
C VAL A 36 5.79 11.38 5.60
N THR A 37 7.02 11.61 6.04
CA THR A 37 7.81 12.78 5.61
C THR A 37 8.18 12.68 4.13
N ILE A 38 8.64 11.51 3.68
CA ILE A 38 8.93 11.24 2.26
C ILE A 38 7.67 11.44 1.40
N GLY A 39 6.53 10.89 1.83
CA GLY A 39 5.26 11.11 1.14
C GLY A 39 4.86 12.59 1.06
N GLY A 40 5.05 13.31 2.16
CA GLY A 40 4.81 14.76 2.21
C GLY A 40 5.73 15.55 1.26
N LEU A 41 7.01 15.19 1.18
CA LEU A 41 7.96 15.78 0.24
C LEU A 41 7.59 15.44 -1.22
N ALA A 42 7.22 14.18 -1.49
CA ALA A 42 6.78 13.76 -2.81
C ALA A 42 5.57 14.57 -3.32
N PHE A 43 4.63 14.93 -2.44
CA PHE A 43 3.52 15.83 -2.79
C PHE A 43 4.02 17.17 -3.35
N HIS A 44 5.09 17.74 -2.79
CA HIS A 44 5.64 19.01 -3.26
C HIS A 44 6.50 18.85 -4.52
N LEU A 45 7.25 17.78 -4.63
CA LEU A 45 8.20 17.55 -5.72
C LEU A 45 7.54 16.99 -7.00
N LEU A 46 6.51 16.13 -6.86
CA LEU A 46 5.89 15.45 -7.99
C LEU A 46 4.70 16.22 -8.57
N GLY A 47 4.96 17.43 -9.10
CA GLY A 47 3.92 18.32 -9.60
C GLY A 47 3.00 17.72 -10.67
N ARG A 48 3.51 16.82 -11.53
CA ARG A 48 2.67 16.10 -12.51
C ARG A 48 1.65 15.19 -11.83
N HIS A 49 2.08 14.38 -10.87
CA HIS A 49 1.19 13.46 -10.14
C HIS A 49 0.17 14.23 -9.31
N ARG A 50 0.59 15.35 -8.70
CA ARG A 50 -0.34 16.23 -7.98
C ARG A 50 -1.44 16.78 -8.88
N ARG A 51 -1.12 17.24 -10.11
CA ARG A 51 -2.14 17.72 -11.06
C ARG A 51 -3.12 16.62 -11.47
N ILE A 52 -2.61 15.42 -11.75
CA ILE A 52 -3.45 14.26 -12.09
C ILE A 52 -4.37 13.90 -10.91
N GLY A 53 -3.81 13.85 -9.69
CA GLY A 53 -4.57 13.55 -8.49
C GLY A 53 -5.67 14.59 -8.20
N LEU A 54 -5.39 15.88 -8.35
CA LEU A 54 -6.40 16.94 -8.20
C LEU A 54 -7.52 16.79 -9.23
N ARG A 55 -7.17 16.48 -10.49
CA ARG A 55 -8.19 16.27 -11.53
C ARG A 55 -9.09 15.07 -11.23
N ASN A 56 -8.51 13.97 -10.74
CA ASN A 56 -9.28 12.79 -10.34
C ASN A 56 -10.21 13.10 -9.15
N LEU A 57 -9.72 13.88 -8.18
CA LEU A 57 -10.55 14.30 -7.04
C LEU A 57 -11.66 15.28 -7.44
N GLU A 58 -11.45 16.12 -8.44
CA GLU A 58 -12.48 16.98 -8.99
C GLU A 58 -13.62 16.17 -9.62
N ILE A 59 -13.28 15.08 -10.31
CA ILE A 59 -14.27 14.15 -10.89
C ILE A 59 -15.00 13.37 -9.81
N ALA A 60 -14.27 12.84 -8.82
CA ALA A 60 -14.83 11.98 -7.78
C ALA A 60 -15.62 12.76 -6.71
N PHE A 61 -15.24 14.00 -6.46
CA PHE A 61 -15.83 14.87 -5.41
C PHE A 61 -16.08 16.27 -5.95
N PRO A 62 -17.03 16.43 -6.89
CA PRO A 62 -17.31 17.71 -7.54
C PRO A 62 -17.78 18.79 -6.54
N ASP A 63 -18.49 18.38 -5.48
CA ASP A 63 -19.07 19.28 -4.46
C ASP A 63 -18.04 19.78 -3.43
N LYS A 64 -16.83 19.19 -3.39
CA LYS A 64 -15.78 19.65 -2.48
C LYS A 64 -15.05 20.87 -3.05
N SER A 65 -14.67 21.78 -2.17
CA SER A 65 -13.81 22.91 -2.53
C SER A 65 -12.41 22.42 -2.96
N GLU A 66 -11.72 23.24 -3.74
CA GLU A 66 -10.34 22.98 -4.13
C GLU A 66 -9.41 22.75 -2.93
N THR A 67 -9.60 23.51 -1.86
CA THR A 67 -8.84 23.37 -0.61
C THR A 67 -9.05 22.02 0.03
N GLU A 68 -10.28 21.52 0.09
CA GLU A 68 -10.58 20.19 0.62
C GLU A 68 -9.98 19.08 -0.25
N ARG A 69 -10.10 19.20 -1.57
CA ARG A 69 -9.47 18.25 -2.50
C ARG A 69 -7.95 18.22 -2.37
N LEU A 70 -7.34 19.39 -2.19
CA LEU A 70 -5.90 19.51 -1.97
C LEU A 70 -5.46 18.84 -0.65
N ALA A 71 -6.25 19.02 0.41
CA ALA A 71 -6.00 18.37 1.71
C ALA A 71 -6.11 16.84 1.61
N ILE A 72 -7.14 16.32 0.92
CA ILE A 72 -7.30 14.88 0.65
C ILE A 72 -6.08 14.35 -0.09
N LEU A 73 -5.68 15.02 -1.18
CA LEU A 73 -4.53 14.58 -1.98
C LEU A 73 -3.23 14.58 -1.17
N LYS A 74 -2.97 15.63 -0.38
CA LYS A 74 -1.79 15.69 0.49
C LYS A 74 -1.76 14.55 1.49
N ASN A 75 -2.92 14.20 2.07
CA ASN A 75 -3.03 13.08 2.99
C ASN A 75 -2.84 11.74 2.27
N SER A 76 -3.29 11.59 1.02
CA SER A 76 -3.04 10.40 0.20
C SER A 76 -1.55 10.18 -0.05
N PHE A 77 -0.79 11.22 -0.38
CA PHE A 77 0.67 11.13 -0.52
C PHE A 77 1.36 10.71 0.78
N ARG A 78 0.94 11.27 1.92
CA ARG A 78 1.45 10.87 3.24
C ARG A 78 1.10 9.42 3.57
N ASN A 79 -0.09 8.97 3.17
CA ASN A 79 -0.52 7.59 3.37
C ASN A 79 0.30 6.62 2.52
N LEU A 80 0.62 6.96 1.27
CA LEU A 80 1.56 6.16 0.46
C LEU A 80 2.92 6.00 1.15
N GLY A 81 3.40 7.05 1.83
CA GLY A 81 4.62 6.96 2.64
C GLY A 81 4.49 6.00 3.83
N ARG A 82 3.31 5.93 4.47
CA ARG A 82 3.04 4.93 5.53
C ARG A 82 3.04 3.52 4.97
N VAL A 83 2.35 3.32 3.84
CA VAL A 83 2.31 2.03 3.13
C VAL A 83 3.72 1.57 2.82
N LEU A 84 4.56 2.44 2.27
CA LEU A 84 5.96 2.14 1.98
C LEU A 84 6.75 1.71 3.22
N ALA A 85 6.60 2.42 4.34
CA ALA A 85 7.28 2.11 5.59
C ALA A 85 6.89 0.73 6.16
N VAL A 86 5.64 0.30 5.97
CA VAL A 86 5.18 -1.04 6.37
C VAL A 86 5.66 -2.09 5.38
N PHE A 87 5.54 -1.82 4.08
CA PHE A 87 5.93 -2.73 3.01
C PHE A 87 7.40 -3.15 3.10
N CYS A 88 8.31 -2.23 3.42
CA CYS A 88 9.74 -2.52 3.55
C CYS A 88 10.07 -3.54 4.66
N LYS A 89 9.12 -3.86 5.54
CA LYS A 89 9.31 -4.77 6.68
C LYS A 89 8.68 -6.15 6.48
N PHE A 90 8.03 -6.41 5.36
CA PHE A 90 7.31 -7.67 5.13
C PHE A 90 8.20 -8.90 5.29
N ASP A 91 9.44 -8.86 4.78
CA ASP A 91 10.38 -10.00 4.88
C ASP A 91 10.76 -10.36 6.33
N ASP A 92 10.70 -9.39 7.24
CA ASP A 92 11.09 -9.54 8.65
C ASP A 92 9.85 -9.68 9.56
N MET A 93 8.63 -9.67 8.99
CA MET A 93 7.39 -9.64 9.75
C MET A 93 7.01 -11.04 10.23
N THR A 94 6.89 -11.21 11.54
CA THR A 94 6.42 -12.47 12.13
C THR A 94 4.90 -12.58 12.08
N GLU A 95 4.38 -13.80 12.24
CA GLU A 95 2.93 -14.04 12.28
C GLU A 95 2.26 -13.24 13.41
N GLU A 96 2.88 -13.18 14.60
CA GLU A 96 2.36 -12.41 15.73
C GLU A 96 2.23 -10.94 15.36
N ARG A 97 3.25 -10.41 14.66
CA ARG A 97 3.23 -9.00 14.23
C ARG A 97 2.16 -8.74 13.18
N VAL A 98 1.93 -9.67 12.27
CA VAL A 98 0.83 -9.58 11.30
C VAL A 98 -0.51 -9.55 12.02
N ARG A 99 -0.73 -10.43 12.99
CA ARG A 99 -1.98 -10.51 13.78
C ARG A 99 -2.23 -9.26 14.64
N GLU A 100 -1.20 -8.56 15.08
CA GLU A 100 -1.33 -7.27 15.77
C GLU A 100 -1.74 -6.11 14.84
N LEU A 101 -1.30 -6.16 13.58
CA LEU A 101 -1.50 -5.07 12.61
C LEU A 101 -2.77 -5.21 11.80
N VAL A 102 -3.26 -6.44 11.63
CA VAL A 102 -4.39 -6.75 10.75
C VAL A 102 -5.46 -7.48 11.54
N ASP A 103 -6.63 -6.85 11.63
CA ASP A 103 -7.83 -7.49 12.11
C ASP A 103 -8.58 -8.12 10.91
N HIS A 104 -8.50 -9.44 10.81
CA HIS A 104 -9.32 -10.22 9.89
C HIS A 104 -10.53 -10.76 10.65
N SER A 105 -11.58 -9.94 10.75
CA SER A 105 -12.92 -10.36 11.18
C SER A 105 -13.76 -10.69 9.94
N PRO A 106 -13.66 -11.90 9.37
CA PRO A 106 -14.36 -12.23 8.15
C PRO A 106 -15.87 -12.28 8.40
N ASP A 107 -16.62 -11.80 7.41
CA ASP A 107 -18.07 -11.95 7.39
C ASP A 107 -18.46 -13.44 7.55
N PRO A 108 -19.38 -13.80 8.47
CA PRO A 108 -19.80 -15.18 8.69
C PRO A 108 -20.33 -15.87 7.42
N ASP A 109 -21.02 -15.13 6.54
CA ASP A 109 -21.54 -15.67 5.28
C ASP A 109 -20.39 -15.99 4.32
N TRP A 110 -19.35 -15.17 4.29
CA TRP A 110 -18.14 -15.47 3.52
C TRP A 110 -17.42 -16.72 4.04
N VAL A 111 -17.32 -16.88 5.36
CA VAL A 111 -16.70 -18.07 5.98
C VAL A 111 -17.48 -19.33 5.60
N ALA A 112 -18.81 -19.30 5.71
CA ALA A 112 -19.67 -20.43 5.35
C ALA A 112 -19.55 -20.77 3.86
N ALA A 113 -19.63 -19.79 2.98
CA ALA A 113 -19.51 -19.99 1.53
C ALA A 113 -18.12 -20.53 1.14
N SER A 114 -17.06 -20.04 1.75
CA SER A 114 -15.69 -20.52 1.53
C SER A 114 -15.51 -21.98 1.97
N ALA A 115 -16.09 -22.35 3.11
CA ALA A 115 -16.07 -23.72 3.61
C ALA A 115 -16.83 -24.69 2.67
N GLN A 116 -18.00 -24.26 2.17
CA GLN A 116 -18.77 -25.04 1.21
C GLN A 116 -18.01 -25.30 -0.09
N VAL A 117 -17.44 -24.26 -0.69
CA VAL A 117 -16.66 -24.35 -1.94
C VAL A 117 -15.49 -25.33 -1.79
N ARG A 118 -14.82 -25.31 -0.63
CA ARG A 118 -13.75 -26.24 -0.30
C ARG A 118 -14.24 -27.69 -0.18
N ALA A 119 -15.36 -27.91 0.50
CA ALA A 119 -15.95 -29.24 0.65
C ALA A 119 -16.32 -29.88 -0.71
N GLU A 120 -16.63 -29.03 -1.69
CA GLU A 120 -16.92 -29.41 -3.08
C GLU A 120 -15.65 -29.65 -3.92
N GLY A 121 -14.43 -29.45 -3.36
CA GLY A 121 -13.15 -29.56 -4.08
C GLY A 121 -12.92 -28.48 -5.13
N ARG A 122 -13.60 -27.34 -5.01
CA ARG A 122 -13.49 -26.20 -5.93
C ARG A 122 -12.61 -25.10 -5.32
N GLY A 123 -11.93 -24.36 -6.18
CA GLY A 123 -11.25 -23.11 -5.81
C GLY A 123 -12.20 -21.91 -5.81
N HIS A 124 -11.77 -20.81 -5.22
CA HIS A 124 -12.47 -19.53 -5.26
C HIS A 124 -11.53 -18.41 -5.68
N ILE A 125 -12.09 -17.36 -6.22
CA ILE A 125 -11.36 -16.15 -6.59
C ILE A 125 -11.75 -15.06 -5.59
N VAL A 126 -10.75 -14.47 -4.93
CA VAL A 126 -10.93 -13.32 -4.05
C VAL A 126 -10.68 -12.06 -4.85
N ILE A 127 -11.66 -11.16 -4.87
CA ILE A 127 -11.55 -9.86 -5.54
C ILE A 127 -11.45 -8.80 -4.46
N GLY A 128 -10.42 -7.98 -4.53
CA GLY A 128 -10.18 -6.85 -3.61
C GLY A 128 -9.95 -5.54 -4.35
N GLY A 129 -10.14 -4.43 -3.65
CA GLY A 129 -9.82 -3.10 -4.16
C GLY A 129 -8.48 -2.61 -3.61
N HIS A 130 -7.80 -1.76 -4.38
CA HIS A 130 -6.60 -1.05 -3.93
C HIS A 130 -6.99 0.09 -2.96
N VAL A 131 -7.45 -0.28 -1.76
CA VAL A 131 -7.90 0.65 -0.73
C VAL A 131 -7.02 0.50 0.51
N GLY A 132 -6.58 1.62 1.07
CA GLY A 132 -5.73 1.62 2.26
C GLY A 132 -4.36 1.00 2.01
N ASN A 133 -3.94 0.11 2.91
CA ASN A 133 -2.73 -0.72 2.76
C ASN A 133 -3.13 -2.11 2.28
N TRP A 134 -3.61 -2.20 1.05
CA TRP A 134 -4.05 -3.46 0.46
C TRP A 134 -2.88 -4.46 0.32
N GLU A 135 -1.63 -3.99 0.19
CA GLU A 135 -0.43 -4.81 0.15
C GLU A 135 -0.27 -5.60 1.47
N LEU A 136 -0.49 -4.94 2.62
CA LEU A 136 -0.49 -5.63 3.91
C LEU A 136 -1.63 -6.62 4.01
N GLY A 137 -2.82 -6.27 3.51
CA GLY A 137 -3.96 -7.18 3.44
C GLY A 137 -3.64 -8.44 2.63
N ALA A 138 -3.07 -8.27 1.44
CA ALA A 138 -2.64 -9.37 0.58
C ALA A 138 -1.53 -10.22 1.22
N PHE A 139 -0.51 -9.59 1.78
CA PHE A 139 0.59 -10.25 2.49
C PHE A 139 0.10 -11.05 3.70
N SER A 140 -0.86 -10.51 4.45
CA SER A 140 -1.37 -11.13 5.67
C SER A 140 -2.33 -12.30 5.41
N PHE A 141 -2.93 -12.39 4.24
CA PHE A 141 -3.97 -13.36 3.94
C PHE A 141 -3.59 -14.82 4.26
N PRO A 142 -2.38 -15.34 3.91
CA PRO A 142 -1.96 -16.71 4.22
C PRO A 142 -1.81 -17.02 5.72
N PHE A 143 -1.67 -15.99 6.57
CA PHE A 143 -1.56 -16.18 8.03
C PHE A 143 -2.92 -16.39 8.71
N PHE A 144 -4.01 -16.05 8.03
CA PHE A 144 -5.37 -16.18 8.56
C PHE A 144 -6.20 -17.20 7.80
N PHE A 145 -5.85 -17.44 6.54
CA PHE A 145 -6.59 -18.28 5.62
C PHE A 145 -5.65 -19.22 4.86
N GLU A 146 -6.09 -19.73 3.73
CA GLU A 146 -5.28 -20.58 2.87
C GLU A 146 -4.33 -19.75 1.99
N PRO A 147 -3.22 -20.37 1.53
CA PRO A 147 -2.35 -19.74 0.54
C PRO A 147 -3.14 -19.35 -0.71
N VAL A 148 -2.88 -18.13 -1.20
CA VAL A 148 -3.49 -17.61 -2.44
C VAL A 148 -2.42 -17.33 -3.47
N THR A 149 -2.80 -17.44 -4.75
CA THR A 149 -1.98 -17.00 -5.86
C THR A 149 -2.51 -15.67 -6.37
N PHE A 150 -1.65 -14.68 -6.46
CA PHE A 150 -1.99 -13.38 -7.05
C PHE A 150 -1.79 -13.44 -8.56
N LEU A 151 -2.77 -12.93 -9.31
CA LEU A 151 -2.75 -12.85 -10.77
C LEU A 151 -2.47 -11.43 -11.23
#